data_6772d1d68eea268dc6d6541e11033c78
#
_entry.id   6772d1d68eea268dc6d6541e11033c78
#
_cell.length_a   1.000
_cell.length_b   1.000
_cell.length_c   1.000
_cell.angle_alpha   90.00
_cell.angle_beta   90.00
_cell.angle_gamma   90.00
#
_symmetry.space_group_name_H-M   'P 1'
#
loop_
_entity.id
_entity.type
_entity.pdbx_description
1 polymer ?
#
loop_
_entity_poly.entity_id
_entity_poly.type
_entity_poly.pdbx_seq_one_letter_code
_entity_poly.pdbx_strand_id
1 'polypeptide(L)'
;MDPAAPCRISFHEITQTAIKGALKDPHSIDMDKVDAQQARRILDRIVGYQLSPLLWRKVRKGLSAGRVQSVAVKIICDRQKAIDDFEPEEYWTVSVVLAPGKTPKITADVTKKDGKKLEIHNQAEAQQVTEDLKKAHYQVTDCSVRDRLRKPAPPFTTSSLQQEANKRLNFSTKKVMMLAQQLYEGVTLGRKGSIGLITYMRTDSVHLAEAAVAEIRGYVGENYGDAYLPKKPNVYSSRKNAQEAHEAIRPTSVERTPEEMSKYLDRDQLRLYTLIWKRTVASQMASSVSTLTTLTISGDKYELKATGSVVKFDGFLKLADRKDEEKDKKVPALEKGTALDLIRLNEAVQHFTEPPANFTEATLVKELEEKGIGRPSTYSPIIQTILARGYVAKEGKKLLPTELGKLTIDMLTQYFSPFIDVPFSAHMENELDAISEHKTDKETVLREFYGPFEKALKVADENIPVVEQPVIVSDVKCEKCGRFMVVKEGRHGKFLACPGFPECRNTKPILVKVGVKCPQCGGDLIERHSKTGRLFYGCSNYPTCRFTSWDKPTTETCPQCGSMMVEHRERNGKTVLHCSNEKCPNASLKKK
;
A
#
# COMPACT_ATOMS: atom_id res chain seq x y z
N MET A 1 -4.58 -41.47 -7.96
CA MET A 1 -3.34 -41.25 -8.71
C MET A 1 -2.19 -41.75 -7.85
N ASP A 2 -1.28 -42.51 -8.42
CA ASP A 2 -0.05 -42.87 -7.73
C ASP A 2 0.84 -41.64 -7.59
N PRO A 3 1.18 -41.21 -6.35
CA PRO A 3 2.03 -40.03 -6.13
C PRO A 3 3.44 -40.16 -6.72
N ALA A 4 3.93 -41.39 -6.90
CA ALA A 4 5.23 -41.67 -7.47
C ALA A 4 5.25 -41.60 -9.01
N ALA A 5 4.09 -41.59 -9.68
CA ALA A 5 4.03 -41.49 -11.13
C ALA A 5 4.42 -40.09 -11.62
N PRO A 6 5.21 -39.96 -12.72
CA PRO A 6 5.57 -38.66 -13.30
C PRO A 6 4.36 -38.05 -14.03
N CYS A 7 3.45 -37.45 -13.26
CA CYS A 7 2.18 -36.93 -13.76
C CYS A 7 2.09 -35.39 -13.67
N ARG A 8 3.17 -34.71 -13.32
CA ARG A 8 3.20 -33.26 -13.10
C ARG A 8 4.28 -32.60 -13.94
N ILE A 9 3.97 -31.41 -14.45
CA ILE A 9 4.94 -30.51 -15.10
C ILE A 9 4.93 -29.17 -14.38
N SER A 10 6.06 -28.48 -14.39
CA SER A 10 6.21 -27.13 -13.79
C SER A 10 6.80 -26.16 -14.80
N PHE A 11 6.26 -24.95 -14.86
CA PHE A 11 6.76 -23.87 -15.70
C PHE A 11 6.45 -22.52 -15.04
N HIS A 12 7.28 -21.51 -15.34
CA HIS A 12 7.17 -20.19 -14.72
C HIS A 12 6.49 -19.16 -15.63
N GLU A 13 6.24 -19.50 -16.90
CA GLU A 13 5.60 -18.63 -17.88
C GLU A 13 4.71 -19.46 -18.84
N ILE A 14 3.63 -18.83 -19.30
CA ILE A 14 2.71 -19.46 -20.27
C ILE A 14 3.14 -19.07 -21.68
N THR A 15 4.23 -19.72 -22.13
CA THR A 15 4.73 -19.63 -23.51
C THR A 15 4.82 -21.01 -24.13
N GLN A 16 4.75 -21.08 -25.47
CA GLN A 16 4.84 -22.35 -26.18
C GLN A 16 6.17 -23.08 -25.89
N THR A 17 7.26 -22.33 -25.78
CA THR A 17 8.61 -22.85 -25.50
C THR A 17 8.67 -23.44 -24.08
N ALA A 18 8.21 -22.71 -23.07
CA ALA A 18 8.23 -23.15 -21.67
C ALA A 18 7.35 -24.40 -21.47
N ILE A 19 6.14 -24.40 -22.04
CA ILE A 19 5.22 -25.56 -21.94
C ILE A 19 5.81 -26.79 -22.63
N LYS A 20 6.33 -26.64 -23.85
CA LYS A 20 6.98 -27.77 -24.57
C LYS A 20 8.25 -28.27 -23.86
N GLY A 21 8.99 -27.37 -23.21
CA GLY A 21 10.13 -27.76 -22.37
C GLY A 21 9.69 -28.58 -21.17
N ALA A 22 8.72 -28.10 -20.41
CA ALA A 22 8.19 -28.76 -19.23
C ALA A 22 7.57 -30.14 -19.53
N LEU A 23 6.96 -30.34 -20.70
CA LEU A 23 6.42 -31.63 -21.13
C LEU A 23 7.52 -32.69 -21.34
N LYS A 24 8.77 -32.31 -21.51
CA LYS A 24 9.91 -33.25 -21.69
C LYS A 24 10.49 -33.71 -20.36
N ASP A 25 10.17 -33.01 -19.26
CA ASP A 25 10.67 -33.30 -17.92
C ASP A 25 9.51 -33.37 -16.91
N PRO A 26 8.62 -34.37 -17.04
CA PRO A 26 7.56 -34.61 -16.08
C PRO A 26 8.13 -35.19 -14.79
N HIS A 27 7.60 -34.76 -13.64
CA HIS A 27 8.01 -35.26 -12.32
C HIS A 27 6.83 -35.76 -11.49
N SER A 28 7.13 -36.44 -10.39
CA SER A 28 6.16 -36.91 -9.40
C SER A 28 5.61 -35.72 -8.58
N ILE A 29 4.54 -36.01 -7.82
CA ILE A 29 4.00 -35.03 -6.88
C ILE A 29 4.97 -34.88 -5.71
N ASP A 30 5.37 -33.64 -5.44
CA ASP A 30 6.17 -33.27 -4.28
C ASP A 30 5.27 -33.31 -3.03
N MET A 31 5.38 -34.39 -2.26
CA MET A 31 4.53 -34.61 -1.10
C MET A 31 4.87 -33.67 0.05
N ASP A 32 6.10 -33.20 0.20
CA ASP A 32 6.50 -32.26 1.24
C ASP A 32 5.81 -30.91 1.03
N LYS A 33 5.71 -30.46 -0.23
CA LYS A 33 4.91 -29.26 -0.56
C LYS A 33 3.42 -29.44 -0.33
N VAL A 34 2.88 -30.63 -0.58
CA VAL A 34 1.48 -30.97 -0.27
C VAL A 34 1.26 -30.91 1.24
N ASP A 35 2.15 -31.49 2.01
CA ASP A 35 2.07 -31.54 3.47
C ASP A 35 2.22 -30.13 4.10
N ALA A 36 3.13 -29.31 3.61
CA ALA A 36 3.25 -27.92 4.02
C ALA A 36 1.96 -27.11 3.75
N GLN A 37 1.35 -27.32 2.58
CA GLN A 37 0.08 -26.68 2.24
C GLN A 37 -1.08 -27.18 3.12
N GLN A 38 -1.12 -28.48 3.40
CA GLN A 38 -2.12 -29.06 4.31
C GLN A 38 -1.93 -28.54 5.74
N ALA A 39 -0.70 -28.52 6.25
CA ALA A 39 -0.39 -27.97 7.57
C ALA A 39 -0.85 -26.51 7.70
N ARG A 40 -0.52 -25.66 6.73
CA ARG A 40 -1.00 -24.29 6.67
C ARG A 40 -2.52 -24.18 6.73
N ARG A 41 -3.21 -24.96 5.90
CA ARG A 41 -4.67 -24.98 5.84
C ARG A 41 -5.31 -25.44 7.15
N ILE A 42 -4.73 -26.46 7.80
CA ILE A 42 -5.21 -26.96 9.09
C ILE A 42 -5.01 -25.90 10.17
N LEU A 43 -3.82 -25.32 10.30
CA LEU A 43 -3.52 -24.25 11.24
C LEU A 43 -4.49 -23.06 11.11
N ASP A 44 -4.65 -22.54 9.91
CA ASP A 44 -5.52 -21.39 9.67
C ASP A 44 -6.99 -21.72 9.97
N ARG A 45 -7.43 -22.96 9.75
CA ARG A 45 -8.76 -23.43 10.13
C ARG A 45 -8.93 -23.61 11.63
N ILE A 46 -7.96 -24.21 12.34
CA ILE A 46 -7.99 -24.37 13.79
C ILE A 46 -8.14 -22.97 14.43
N VAL A 47 -7.25 -22.04 14.09
CA VAL A 47 -7.30 -20.67 14.64
C VAL A 47 -8.62 -20.00 14.27
N GLY A 48 -8.99 -20.01 13.01
CA GLY A 48 -10.19 -19.32 12.52
C GLY A 48 -11.49 -19.85 13.11
N TYR A 49 -11.65 -21.17 13.20
CA TYR A 49 -12.89 -21.80 13.69
C TYR A 49 -13.00 -21.84 15.20
N GLN A 50 -11.91 -21.69 15.94
CA GLN A 50 -11.96 -21.66 17.39
C GLN A 50 -12.00 -20.23 17.93
N LEU A 51 -11.19 -19.32 17.40
CA LEU A 51 -11.20 -17.90 17.84
C LEU A 51 -12.43 -17.13 17.37
N SER A 52 -12.89 -17.36 16.13
CA SER A 52 -14.03 -16.57 15.62
C SER A 52 -15.32 -16.76 16.42
N PRO A 53 -15.75 -18.00 16.79
CA PRO A 53 -16.90 -18.20 17.67
C PRO A 53 -16.73 -17.58 19.07
N LEU A 54 -15.51 -17.58 19.63
CA LEU A 54 -15.21 -16.91 20.88
C LEU A 54 -15.46 -15.40 20.76
N LEU A 55 -14.94 -14.77 19.70
CA LEU A 55 -15.21 -13.36 19.43
C LEU A 55 -16.70 -13.07 19.20
N TRP A 56 -17.46 -14.01 18.62
CA TRP A 56 -18.91 -13.85 18.42
C TRP A 56 -19.67 -13.85 19.73
N ARG A 57 -19.28 -14.69 20.67
CA ARG A 57 -19.90 -14.76 21.99
C ARG A 57 -19.55 -13.55 22.87
N LYS A 58 -18.29 -13.13 22.78
CA LYS A 58 -17.73 -12.14 23.72
C LYS A 58 -17.77 -10.71 23.21
N VAL A 59 -17.68 -10.49 21.88
CA VAL A 59 -17.63 -9.15 21.28
C VAL A 59 -18.82 -8.90 20.36
N ARG A 60 -18.84 -9.49 19.16
CA ARG A 60 -19.89 -9.27 18.16
C ARG A 60 -19.90 -10.40 17.12
N LYS A 61 -21.11 -10.80 16.69
CA LYS A 61 -21.27 -11.74 15.58
C LYS A 61 -20.66 -11.21 14.29
N GLY A 62 -20.09 -12.12 13.49
CA GLY A 62 -19.49 -11.80 12.18
C GLY A 62 -18.03 -11.38 12.24
N LEU A 63 -17.40 -11.28 13.40
CA LEU A 63 -15.97 -11.09 13.53
C LEU A 63 -15.21 -12.35 13.13
N SER A 64 -13.97 -12.21 12.68
CA SER A 64 -13.08 -13.34 12.41
C SER A 64 -11.69 -13.03 12.94
N ALA A 65 -11.10 -13.98 13.63
CA ALA A 65 -9.69 -13.95 13.95
C ALA A 65 -8.96 -14.94 13.04
N GLY A 66 -7.73 -14.61 12.70
CA GLY A 66 -6.85 -15.47 11.95
C GLY A 66 -5.41 -15.10 12.26
N ARG A 67 -4.54 -16.08 12.33
CA ARG A 67 -3.14 -15.93 12.74
C ARG A 67 -2.48 -14.70 12.10
N VAL A 68 -2.41 -14.66 10.77
CA VAL A 68 -1.69 -13.59 10.04
C VAL A 68 -2.50 -12.28 9.97
N GLN A 69 -3.83 -12.36 9.81
CA GLN A 69 -4.67 -11.16 9.75
C GLN A 69 -4.68 -10.37 11.06
N SER A 70 -4.72 -11.06 12.22
CA SER A 70 -4.72 -10.39 13.52
C SER A 70 -3.39 -9.69 13.78
N VAL A 71 -2.27 -10.31 13.41
CA VAL A 71 -0.95 -9.68 13.51
C VAL A 71 -0.84 -8.46 12.60
N ALA A 72 -1.40 -8.50 11.39
CA ALA A 72 -1.42 -7.34 10.50
C ALA A 72 -2.22 -6.16 11.10
N VAL A 73 -3.36 -6.43 11.76
CA VAL A 73 -4.13 -5.39 12.47
C VAL A 73 -3.34 -4.88 13.67
N LYS A 74 -2.67 -5.77 14.44
CA LYS A 74 -1.82 -5.39 15.57
C LYS A 74 -0.71 -4.43 15.15
N ILE A 75 0.00 -4.72 14.07
CA ILE A 75 1.06 -3.84 13.53
C ILE A 75 0.50 -2.44 13.23
N ILE A 76 -0.72 -2.34 12.67
CA ILE A 76 -1.37 -1.05 12.40
C ILE A 76 -1.77 -0.34 13.70
N CYS A 77 -2.28 -1.07 14.71
CA CYS A 77 -2.62 -0.52 16.01
C CYS A 77 -1.38 -0.02 16.76
N ASP A 78 -0.30 -0.80 16.78
CA ASP A 78 0.97 -0.42 17.40
C ASP A 78 1.57 0.84 16.74
N ARG A 79 1.45 0.96 15.41
CA ARG A 79 1.87 2.16 14.67
C ARG A 79 1.01 3.37 15.04
N GLN A 80 -0.31 3.20 15.14
CA GLN A 80 -1.20 4.28 15.55
C GLN A 80 -0.87 4.75 16.96
N LYS A 81 -0.65 3.81 17.88
CA LYS A 81 -0.23 4.14 19.24
C LYS A 81 1.08 4.93 19.25
N ALA A 82 2.08 4.50 18.46
CA ALA A 82 3.35 5.23 18.36
C ALA A 82 3.18 6.65 17.75
N ILE A 83 2.14 6.88 16.95
CA ILE A 83 1.79 8.21 16.42
C ILE A 83 1.09 9.04 17.50
N ASP A 84 0.15 8.43 18.22
CA ASP A 84 -0.65 9.11 19.25
C ASP A 84 0.20 9.49 20.48
N ASP A 85 1.19 8.65 20.83
CA ASP A 85 2.11 8.88 21.95
C ASP A 85 3.32 9.75 21.58
N PHE A 86 3.43 10.18 20.31
CA PHE A 86 4.58 10.95 19.83
C PHE A 86 4.52 12.41 20.28
N GLU A 87 5.58 12.88 20.92
CA GLU A 87 5.76 14.30 21.30
C GLU A 87 6.70 14.98 20.30
N PRO A 88 6.24 15.98 19.54
CA PRO A 88 7.07 16.71 18.61
C PRO A 88 8.14 17.53 19.33
N GLU A 89 9.40 17.38 18.96
CA GLU A 89 10.52 18.18 19.45
C GLU A 89 10.84 19.30 18.45
N GLU A 90 10.96 20.53 18.94
CA GLU A 90 11.33 21.68 18.14
C GLU A 90 12.83 21.66 17.83
N TYR A 91 13.17 21.94 16.58
CA TYR A 91 14.55 22.19 16.16
C TYR A 91 14.60 23.24 15.04
N TRP A 92 15.77 23.88 14.89
CA TRP A 92 15.97 24.94 13.91
C TRP A 92 17.13 24.62 12.98
N THR A 93 17.04 25.11 11.76
CA THR A 93 18.12 25.03 10.77
C THR A 93 18.49 26.44 10.29
N VAL A 94 19.78 26.67 10.11
CA VAL A 94 20.32 27.93 9.61
C VAL A 94 21.17 27.64 8.38
N SER A 95 20.99 28.42 7.33
CA SER A 95 21.77 28.32 6.11
C SER A 95 22.17 29.70 5.58
N VAL A 96 23.26 29.74 4.84
CA VAL A 96 23.80 30.98 4.23
C VAL A 96 23.97 30.78 2.73
N VAL A 97 23.92 31.87 2.00
CA VAL A 97 24.31 31.90 0.58
C VAL A 97 25.64 32.65 0.48
N LEU A 98 26.65 31.90 0.02
CA LEU A 98 28.02 32.36 -0.12
C LEU A 98 28.43 32.39 -1.59
N ALA A 99 29.47 33.16 -1.94
CA ALA A 99 30.09 33.12 -3.25
C ALA A 99 31.57 33.53 -3.18
N PRO A 100 32.44 32.96 -4.04
CA PRO A 100 33.78 33.51 -4.29
C PRO A 100 33.65 34.75 -5.19
N GLY A 101 33.45 35.93 -4.61
CA GLY A 101 33.03 37.16 -5.31
C GLY A 101 31.50 37.19 -5.52
N LYS A 102 30.99 37.45 -6.73
CA LYS A 102 29.54 37.58 -6.99
C LYS A 102 28.87 36.28 -7.42
N THR A 103 29.60 35.38 -8.04
CA THR A 103 29.11 34.08 -8.62
C THR A 103 30.23 33.04 -8.64
N PRO A 104 29.90 31.74 -8.59
CA PRO A 104 28.57 31.18 -8.42
C PRO A 104 28.06 31.22 -6.96
N LYS A 105 26.75 31.35 -6.79
CA LYS A 105 26.12 31.31 -5.45
C LYS A 105 26.02 29.91 -4.92
N ILE A 106 26.42 29.69 -3.66
CA ILE A 106 26.48 28.42 -2.98
C ILE A 106 25.62 28.52 -1.72
N THR A 107 24.61 27.67 -1.59
CA THR A 107 23.87 27.55 -0.33
C THR A 107 24.55 26.52 0.56
N ALA A 108 24.95 26.93 1.76
CA ALA A 108 25.61 26.09 2.74
C ALA A 108 24.80 26.06 4.04
N ASP A 109 24.58 24.87 4.58
CA ASP A 109 23.89 24.63 5.83
C ASP A 109 24.89 24.56 6.98
N VAL A 110 24.57 25.17 8.12
CA VAL A 110 25.40 25.11 9.31
C VAL A 110 25.26 23.73 9.96
N THR A 111 26.39 23.06 10.17
CA THR A 111 26.38 21.66 10.64
C THR A 111 27.05 21.47 12.00
N LYS A 112 28.09 22.30 12.32
CA LYS A 112 28.82 22.17 13.59
C LYS A 112 29.13 23.56 14.18
N LYS A 113 29.34 23.58 15.50
CA LYS A 113 29.89 24.67 16.26
C LYS A 113 31.03 24.13 17.13
N ASP A 114 32.20 24.77 17.10
CA ASP A 114 33.40 24.38 17.87
C ASP A 114 33.74 22.88 17.69
N GLY A 115 33.60 22.36 16.45
CA GLY A 115 33.88 20.96 16.08
C GLY A 115 32.81 19.95 16.46
N LYS A 116 31.77 20.32 17.23
CA LYS A 116 30.66 19.44 17.64
C LYS A 116 29.43 19.66 16.76
N LYS A 117 28.62 18.62 16.55
CA LYS A 117 27.34 18.74 15.84
C LYS A 117 26.49 19.83 16.47
N LEU A 118 25.98 20.74 15.66
CA LEU A 118 25.12 21.81 16.12
C LEU A 118 23.66 21.32 16.17
N GLU A 119 23.06 21.44 17.32
CA GLU A 119 21.62 21.24 17.53
C GLU A 119 21.06 22.55 18.09
N ILE A 120 20.03 23.05 17.44
CA ILE A 120 19.40 24.35 17.77
C ILE A 120 17.96 24.02 18.18
N HIS A 121 17.63 24.24 19.45
CA HIS A 121 16.37 23.81 20.04
C HIS A 121 15.31 24.90 20.18
N ASN A 122 15.69 26.16 19.99
CA ASN A 122 14.76 27.30 20.14
C ASN A 122 15.16 28.50 19.29
N GLN A 123 14.24 29.44 19.17
CA GLN A 123 14.43 30.66 18.39
C GLN A 123 15.60 31.54 18.87
N ALA A 124 15.83 31.61 20.18
CA ALA A 124 16.91 32.44 20.73
C ALA A 124 18.30 31.93 20.33
N GLU A 125 18.49 30.60 20.37
CA GLU A 125 19.71 29.96 19.88
C GLU A 125 19.90 30.18 18.38
N ALA A 126 18.81 30.05 17.59
CA ALA A 126 18.84 30.29 16.14
C ALA A 126 19.23 31.75 15.82
N GLN A 127 18.70 32.71 16.56
CA GLN A 127 19.04 34.12 16.43
C GLN A 127 20.52 34.37 16.76
N GLN A 128 21.03 33.78 17.84
CA GLN A 128 22.45 33.92 18.22
C GLN A 128 23.36 33.36 17.11
N VAL A 129 23.06 32.19 16.56
CA VAL A 129 23.80 31.58 15.43
C VAL A 129 23.76 32.54 14.23
N THR A 130 22.59 33.08 13.94
CA THR A 130 22.36 34.01 12.83
C THR A 130 23.19 35.29 12.96
N GLU A 131 23.25 35.88 14.16
CA GLU A 131 24.04 37.10 14.42
C GLU A 131 25.56 36.85 14.35
N ASP A 132 26.01 35.67 14.83
CA ASP A 132 27.40 35.26 14.70
C ASP A 132 27.78 35.12 13.21
N LEU A 133 26.93 34.47 12.43
CA LEU A 133 27.17 34.24 11.01
C LEU A 133 27.16 35.52 10.15
N LYS A 134 26.46 36.57 10.55
CA LYS A 134 26.53 37.87 9.86
C LYS A 134 27.92 38.47 9.88
N LYS A 135 28.68 38.20 10.93
CA LYS A 135 30.01 38.79 11.18
C LYS A 135 31.15 37.82 10.83
N ALA A 136 30.83 36.55 10.55
CA ALA A 136 31.82 35.51 10.35
C ALA A 136 32.58 35.70 9.03
N HIS A 137 33.85 35.25 9.05
CA HIS A 137 34.70 35.15 7.87
C HIS A 137 34.57 33.75 7.30
N TYR A 138 34.29 33.66 5.99
CA TYR A 138 34.06 32.39 5.36
C TYR A 138 35.22 31.96 4.48
N GLN A 139 35.69 30.72 4.70
CA GLN A 139 36.77 30.14 3.92
C GLN A 139 36.51 28.64 3.68
N VAL A 140 36.78 28.15 2.46
CA VAL A 140 36.74 26.74 2.15
C VAL A 140 37.86 26.01 2.90
N THR A 141 37.50 25.06 3.75
CA THR A 141 38.46 24.24 4.52
C THR A 141 38.72 22.91 3.87
N ASP A 142 37.73 22.36 3.15
CA ASP A 142 37.87 21.12 2.39
C ASP A 142 36.91 21.08 1.20
N CYS A 143 37.36 20.44 0.12
CA CYS A 143 36.56 20.19 -1.08
C CYS A 143 36.70 18.74 -1.49
N SER A 144 35.65 17.97 -1.31
CA SER A 144 35.60 16.55 -1.73
C SER A 144 34.76 16.42 -3.01
N VAL A 145 35.42 15.94 -4.06
CA VAL A 145 34.75 15.59 -5.33
C VAL A 145 34.90 14.08 -5.54
N ARG A 146 33.78 13.37 -5.60
CA ARG A 146 33.79 11.92 -5.80
C ARG A 146 32.65 11.45 -6.68
N ASP A 147 32.92 10.41 -7.46
CA ASP A 147 31.88 9.75 -8.23
C ASP A 147 31.11 8.78 -7.32
N ARG A 148 29.78 8.93 -7.31
CA ARG A 148 28.82 8.07 -6.62
C ARG A 148 28.15 7.17 -7.64
N LEU A 149 28.37 5.87 -7.48
CA LEU A 149 27.69 4.84 -8.26
C LEU A 149 26.34 4.49 -7.62
N ARG A 150 25.27 4.50 -8.42
CA ARG A 150 23.96 4.00 -8.03
C ARG A 150 23.63 2.78 -8.88
N LYS A 151 23.54 1.63 -8.24
CA LYS A 151 23.18 0.37 -8.90
C LYS A 151 21.69 0.32 -9.25
N PRO A 152 21.31 -0.35 -10.35
CA PRO A 152 19.91 -0.59 -10.65
C PRO A 152 19.29 -1.52 -9.59
N ALA A 153 17.99 -1.34 -9.35
CA ALA A 153 17.24 -2.18 -8.44
C ALA A 153 16.96 -3.56 -9.07
N PRO A 154 16.79 -4.62 -8.25
CA PRO A 154 16.49 -5.96 -8.74
C PRO A 154 15.15 -6.01 -9.50
N PRO A 155 14.93 -7.06 -10.30
CA PRO A 155 13.62 -7.37 -10.86
C PRO A 155 12.57 -7.50 -9.77
N PHE A 156 11.31 -7.43 -10.13
CA PHE A 156 10.23 -7.45 -9.15
C PHE A 156 10.00 -8.82 -8.53
N THR A 157 9.81 -8.81 -7.20
CA THR A 157 9.05 -9.81 -6.46
C THR A 157 7.59 -9.37 -6.36
N THR A 158 6.69 -10.24 -5.87
CA THR A 158 5.29 -9.86 -5.59
C THR A 158 5.19 -8.63 -4.69
N SER A 159 5.97 -8.61 -3.62
CA SER A 159 5.97 -7.52 -2.65
C SER A 159 6.45 -6.21 -3.27
N SER A 160 7.61 -6.22 -3.92
CA SER A 160 8.18 -5.01 -4.53
C SER A 160 7.33 -4.49 -5.70
N LEU A 161 6.66 -5.38 -6.46
CA LEU A 161 5.70 -4.96 -7.50
C LEU A 161 4.48 -4.26 -6.89
N GLN A 162 3.92 -4.82 -5.81
CA GLN A 162 2.78 -4.21 -5.11
C GLN A 162 3.15 -2.83 -4.54
N GLN A 163 4.33 -2.70 -3.95
CA GLN A 163 4.85 -1.44 -3.42
C GLN A 163 5.01 -0.37 -4.51
N GLU A 164 5.70 -0.69 -5.58
CA GLU A 164 5.96 0.27 -6.67
C GLU A 164 4.67 0.63 -7.44
N ALA A 165 3.80 -0.34 -7.72
CA ALA A 165 2.53 -0.07 -8.39
C ALA A 165 1.59 0.78 -7.52
N ASN A 166 1.56 0.57 -6.20
CA ASN A 166 0.81 1.44 -5.31
C ASN A 166 1.37 2.86 -5.28
N LYS A 167 2.71 3.00 -5.18
CA LYS A 167 3.40 4.29 -5.14
C LYS A 167 3.24 5.09 -6.44
N ARG A 168 3.54 4.46 -7.59
CA ARG A 168 3.63 5.13 -8.90
C ARG A 168 2.31 5.18 -9.66
N LEU A 169 1.53 4.09 -9.62
CA LEU A 169 0.31 3.93 -10.39
C LEU A 169 -0.96 4.20 -9.58
N ASN A 170 -0.83 4.30 -8.25
CA ASN A 170 -1.94 4.40 -7.30
C ASN A 170 -2.90 3.19 -7.38
N PHE A 171 -2.35 1.99 -7.63
CA PHE A 171 -3.12 0.75 -7.65
C PHE A 171 -3.14 0.13 -6.25
N SER A 172 -4.30 -0.42 -5.85
CA SER A 172 -4.39 -1.26 -4.66
C SER A 172 -3.68 -2.60 -4.89
N THR A 173 -3.24 -3.26 -3.82
CA THR A 173 -2.63 -4.60 -3.90
C THR A 173 -3.53 -5.60 -4.61
N LYS A 174 -4.85 -5.54 -4.37
CA LYS A 174 -5.86 -6.34 -5.08
C LYS A 174 -5.82 -6.12 -6.58
N LYS A 175 -5.82 -4.83 -7.01
CA LYS A 175 -5.80 -4.47 -8.43
C LYS A 175 -4.52 -4.92 -9.10
N VAL A 176 -3.37 -4.76 -8.43
CA VAL A 176 -2.06 -5.22 -8.94
C VAL A 176 -2.09 -6.72 -9.20
N MET A 177 -2.55 -7.51 -8.23
CA MET A 177 -2.58 -8.97 -8.38
C MET A 177 -3.58 -9.44 -9.44
N MET A 178 -4.72 -8.77 -9.58
CA MET A 178 -5.69 -9.06 -10.64
C MET A 178 -5.10 -8.81 -12.03
N LEU A 179 -4.48 -7.65 -12.24
CA LEU A 179 -3.87 -7.30 -13.52
C LEU A 179 -2.66 -8.20 -13.83
N ALA A 180 -1.82 -8.49 -12.83
CA ALA A 180 -0.68 -9.40 -12.99
C ALA A 180 -1.14 -10.82 -13.37
N GLN A 181 -2.23 -11.31 -12.77
CA GLN A 181 -2.84 -12.59 -13.13
C GLN A 181 -3.29 -12.61 -14.61
N GLN A 182 -3.95 -11.55 -15.07
CA GLN A 182 -4.38 -11.42 -16.46
C GLN A 182 -3.19 -11.41 -17.44
N LEU A 183 -2.12 -10.66 -17.11
CA LEU A 183 -0.91 -10.62 -17.92
C LEU A 183 -0.18 -11.97 -17.96
N TYR A 184 -0.21 -12.75 -16.87
CA TYR A 184 0.37 -14.08 -16.80
C TYR A 184 -0.45 -15.12 -17.57
N GLU A 185 -1.77 -15.17 -17.38
CA GLU A 185 -2.66 -16.16 -18.01
C GLU A 185 -2.73 -15.99 -19.51
N GLY A 186 -2.51 -14.79 -20.00
CA GLY A 186 -2.36 -14.48 -21.41
C GLY A 186 -3.32 -13.42 -21.93
N VAL A 187 -2.81 -12.68 -22.89
CA VAL A 187 -3.55 -11.66 -23.63
C VAL A 187 -3.54 -12.04 -25.10
N THR A 188 -4.66 -11.84 -25.79
CA THR A 188 -4.79 -12.13 -27.22
C THR A 188 -4.00 -11.09 -28.04
N LEU A 189 -2.94 -11.56 -28.71
CA LEU A 189 -2.09 -10.75 -29.58
C LEU A 189 -2.47 -10.94 -31.05
N GLY A 190 -3.66 -10.58 -31.44
CA GLY A 190 -4.16 -10.71 -32.79
C GLY A 190 -4.08 -12.17 -33.29
N ARG A 191 -3.45 -12.40 -34.46
CA ARG A 191 -3.30 -13.76 -35.06
C ARG A 191 -2.37 -14.69 -34.28
N LYS A 192 -1.57 -14.18 -33.34
CA LYS A 192 -0.64 -14.99 -32.54
C LYS A 192 -1.34 -15.76 -31.39
N GLY A 193 -2.64 -15.55 -31.21
CA GLY A 193 -3.41 -16.18 -30.12
C GLY A 193 -3.18 -15.54 -28.75
N SER A 194 -3.54 -16.27 -27.69
CA SER A 194 -3.33 -15.84 -26.30
C SER A 194 -1.91 -16.21 -25.84
N ILE A 195 -1.17 -15.25 -25.32
CA ILE A 195 0.23 -15.41 -24.86
C ILE A 195 0.37 -14.78 -23.48
N GLY A 196 0.99 -15.48 -22.53
CA GLY A 196 1.41 -14.94 -21.25
C GLY A 196 2.50 -13.87 -21.47
N LEU A 197 2.26 -12.67 -20.93
CA LEU A 197 3.15 -11.54 -21.13
C LEU A 197 4.19 -11.38 -20.02
N ILE A 198 3.95 -11.97 -18.85
CA ILE A 198 4.88 -11.96 -17.71
C ILE A 198 5.06 -13.37 -17.14
N THR A 199 6.13 -13.57 -16.39
CA THR A 199 6.35 -14.75 -15.56
C THR A 199 5.38 -14.80 -14.39
N TYR A 200 5.31 -15.93 -13.69
CA TYR A 200 4.40 -16.13 -12.56
C TYR A 200 4.59 -15.06 -11.48
N MET A 201 3.50 -14.36 -11.15
CA MET A 201 3.54 -13.15 -10.34
C MET A 201 3.59 -13.39 -8.82
N ARG A 202 3.47 -14.62 -8.35
CA ARG A 202 3.58 -14.95 -6.92
C ARG A 202 4.95 -15.54 -6.64
N THR A 203 5.92 -14.68 -6.46
CA THR A 203 7.32 -15.04 -6.23
C THR A 203 7.98 -14.06 -5.27
N ASP A 204 8.89 -14.55 -4.47
CA ASP A 204 9.83 -13.81 -3.63
C ASP A 204 11.26 -13.81 -4.18
N SER A 205 11.46 -14.49 -5.32
CA SER A 205 12.74 -14.57 -6.02
C SER A 205 12.99 -13.31 -6.87
N VAL A 206 14.26 -12.89 -6.90
CA VAL A 206 14.79 -11.85 -7.82
C VAL A 206 15.67 -12.45 -8.91
N HIS A 207 15.73 -13.79 -8.99
CA HIS A 207 16.52 -14.52 -9.98
C HIS A 207 15.91 -14.35 -11.38
N LEU A 208 16.75 -14.24 -12.39
CA LEU A 208 16.40 -14.27 -13.81
C LEU A 208 17.06 -15.48 -14.47
N ALA A 209 16.31 -16.21 -15.29
CA ALA A 209 16.85 -17.29 -16.08
C ALA A 209 17.96 -16.79 -17.02
N GLU A 210 19.00 -17.60 -17.24
CA GLU A 210 20.15 -17.23 -18.09
C GLU A 210 19.73 -16.80 -19.49
N ALA A 211 18.77 -17.49 -20.10
CA ALA A 211 18.23 -17.12 -21.41
C ALA A 211 17.57 -15.74 -21.41
N ALA A 212 16.82 -15.40 -20.34
CA ALA A 212 16.22 -14.09 -20.19
C ALA A 212 17.29 -13.00 -19.99
N VAL A 213 18.33 -13.27 -19.19
CA VAL A 213 19.46 -12.35 -19.02
C VAL A 213 20.14 -12.09 -20.36
N ALA A 214 20.37 -13.14 -21.17
CA ALA A 214 20.98 -12.99 -22.49
C ALA A 214 20.11 -12.14 -23.43
N GLU A 215 18.80 -12.39 -23.49
CA GLU A 215 17.85 -11.61 -24.30
C GLU A 215 17.82 -10.14 -23.85
N ILE A 216 17.71 -9.87 -22.55
CA ILE A 216 17.70 -8.50 -22.01
C ILE A 216 18.99 -7.76 -22.35
N ARG A 217 20.13 -8.41 -22.21
CA ARG A 217 21.44 -7.81 -22.51
C ARG A 217 21.63 -7.54 -24.01
N GLY A 218 21.17 -8.45 -24.89
CA GLY A 218 21.11 -8.20 -26.33
C GLY A 218 20.28 -6.95 -26.63
N TYR A 219 19.05 -6.90 -26.10
CA TYR A 219 18.17 -5.75 -26.27
C TYR A 219 18.82 -4.42 -25.79
N VAL A 220 19.48 -4.43 -24.61
CA VAL A 220 20.18 -3.24 -24.09
C VAL A 220 21.30 -2.80 -25.02
N GLY A 221 22.14 -3.73 -25.51
CA GLY A 221 23.22 -3.41 -26.44
C GLY A 221 22.72 -2.80 -27.75
N GLU A 222 21.68 -3.39 -28.35
CA GLU A 222 21.11 -2.94 -29.62
C GLU A 222 20.38 -1.59 -29.51
N ASN A 223 19.66 -1.34 -28.45
CA ASN A 223 18.77 -0.17 -28.33
C ASN A 223 19.37 1.01 -27.56
N TYR A 224 20.35 0.76 -26.67
CA TYR A 224 20.98 1.80 -25.83
C TYR A 224 22.49 1.91 -26.04
N GLY A 225 23.13 0.88 -26.63
CA GLY A 225 24.57 0.83 -26.92
C GLY A 225 25.41 0.26 -25.76
N ASP A 226 26.67 -0.06 -26.07
CA ASP A 226 27.59 -0.78 -25.18
C ASP A 226 27.89 -0.05 -23.86
N ALA A 227 27.83 1.28 -23.86
CA ALA A 227 28.03 2.07 -22.62
C ALA A 227 26.99 1.76 -21.52
N TYR A 228 25.80 1.36 -21.94
CA TYR A 228 24.72 0.99 -21.00
C TYR A 228 24.75 -0.48 -20.58
N LEU A 229 25.67 -1.26 -21.14
CA LEU A 229 25.79 -2.68 -20.84
C LEU A 229 26.98 -2.91 -19.87
N PRO A 230 26.70 -3.38 -18.62
CA PRO A 230 27.81 -3.71 -17.71
C PRO A 230 28.62 -4.90 -18.23
N LYS A 231 29.94 -4.95 -17.95
CA LYS A 231 30.85 -6.02 -18.43
C LYS A 231 30.37 -7.42 -18.04
N LYS A 232 29.77 -7.57 -16.85
CA LYS A 232 29.16 -8.82 -16.36
C LYS A 232 27.68 -8.58 -16.10
N PRO A 233 26.82 -9.62 -16.23
CA PRO A 233 25.43 -9.52 -15.81
C PRO A 233 25.30 -9.05 -14.37
N ASN A 234 24.30 -8.23 -14.09
CA ASN A 234 23.96 -7.89 -12.71
C ASN A 234 23.29 -9.10 -12.06
N VAL A 235 23.86 -9.55 -10.94
CA VAL A 235 23.32 -10.66 -10.15
C VAL A 235 22.75 -10.10 -8.84
N TYR A 236 21.57 -10.55 -8.49
CA TYR A 236 20.87 -10.17 -7.27
C TYR A 236 20.67 -11.40 -6.39
N SER A 237 20.92 -11.25 -5.11
CA SER A 237 20.63 -12.30 -4.13
C SER A 237 19.21 -12.19 -3.62
N SER A 238 18.47 -13.28 -3.69
CA SER A 238 17.20 -13.42 -2.97
C SER A 238 17.44 -13.49 -1.46
N ARG A 239 16.40 -13.25 -0.67
CA ARG A 239 16.47 -13.43 0.79
C ARG A 239 16.75 -14.90 1.12
N LYS A 240 17.37 -15.18 2.29
CA LYS A 240 17.77 -16.53 2.71
C LYS A 240 16.67 -17.60 2.65
N ASN A 241 15.40 -17.19 2.73
CA ASN A 241 14.24 -18.09 2.73
C ASN A 241 13.42 -17.99 1.42
N ALA A 242 13.95 -17.34 0.37
CA ALA A 242 13.27 -17.34 -0.93
C ALA A 242 13.42 -18.71 -1.59
N GLN A 243 12.34 -19.22 -2.18
CA GLN A 243 12.39 -20.47 -2.93
C GLN A 243 13.24 -20.25 -4.19
N GLU A 244 14.47 -20.78 -4.19
CA GLU A 244 15.42 -20.61 -5.30
C GLU A 244 14.90 -21.14 -6.65
N ALA A 245 13.92 -22.04 -6.60
CA ALA A 245 13.28 -22.58 -7.80
C ALA A 245 12.38 -21.59 -8.55
N HIS A 246 12.09 -20.41 -7.96
CA HIS A 246 11.21 -19.42 -8.58
C HIS A 246 12.01 -18.35 -9.32
N GLU A 247 11.43 -17.84 -10.40
CA GLU A 247 11.95 -16.71 -11.18
C GLU A 247 11.27 -15.41 -10.75
N ALA A 248 11.97 -14.26 -10.93
CA ALA A 248 11.41 -12.93 -10.72
C ALA A 248 10.26 -12.62 -11.69
N ILE A 249 9.47 -11.61 -11.37
CA ILE A 249 8.43 -11.10 -12.27
C ILE A 249 9.11 -10.29 -13.38
N ARG A 250 9.05 -10.80 -14.60
CA ARG A 250 9.61 -10.19 -15.80
C ARG A 250 8.68 -10.36 -17.01
N PRO A 251 8.85 -9.58 -18.09
CA PRO A 251 8.18 -9.91 -19.35
C PRO A 251 8.70 -11.25 -19.90
N THR A 252 7.84 -12.00 -20.58
CA THR A 252 8.21 -13.27 -21.24
C THR A 252 9.09 -13.07 -22.47
N SER A 253 9.17 -11.87 -22.99
CA SER A 253 10.15 -11.41 -23.97
C SER A 253 10.28 -9.89 -23.89
N VAL A 254 11.51 -9.37 -23.90
CA VAL A 254 11.77 -7.93 -23.87
C VAL A 254 11.50 -7.24 -25.21
N GLU A 255 11.44 -7.99 -26.29
CA GLU A 255 11.06 -7.51 -27.62
C GLU A 255 9.60 -7.04 -27.68
N ARG A 256 8.76 -7.51 -26.74
CA ARG A 256 7.39 -7.00 -26.59
C ARG A 256 7.40 -5.71 -25.80
N THR A 257 7.84 -4.64 -26.45
CA THR A 257 7.95 -3.32 -25.79
C THR A 257 6.58 -2.78 -25.36
N PRO A 258 6.53 -1.89 -24.35
CA PRO A 258 5.28 -1.24 -23.95
C PRO A 258 4.58 -0.52 -25.11
N GLU A 259 5.33 0.04 -26.03
CA GLU A 259 4.81 0.72 -27.24
C GLU A 259 4.05 -0.26 -28.14
N GLU A 260 4.62 -1.44 -28.39
CA GLU A 260 3.95 -2.49 -29.18
C GLU A 260 2.72 -3.04 -28.46
N MET A 261 2.84 -3.29 -27.14
CA MET A 261 1.77 -3.86 -26.33
C MET A 261 0.61 -2.88 -26.12
N SER A 262 0.80 -1.59 -26.35
CA SER A 262 -0.26 -0.58 -26.27
C SER A 262 -1.47 -0.84 -27.17
N LYS A 263 -1.27 -1.63 -28.24
CA LYS A 263 -2.34 -2.02 -29.19
C LYS A 263 -3.25 -3.15 -28.65
N TYR A 264 -2.80 -3.88 -27.63
CA TYR A 264 -3.45 -5.09 -27.15
C TYR A 264 -3.89 -5.01 -25.70
N LEU A 265 -3.25 -4.15 -24.91
CA LEU A 265 -3.50 -4.00 -23.47
C LEU A 265 -4.44 -2.84 -23.19
N ASP A 266 -5.33 -3.02 -22.21
CA ASP A 266 -6.04 -1.89 -21.65
C ASP A 266 -5.09 -0.92 -20.91
N ARG A 267 -5.59 0.26 -20.58
CA ARG A 267 -4.79 1.32 -19.95
C ARG A 267 -4.10 0.87 -18.67
N ASP A 268 -4.76 0.11 -17.83
CA ASP A 268 -4.22 -0.28 -16.53
C ASP A 268 -3.25 -1.46 -16.65
N GLN A 269 -3.58 -2.42 -17.52
CA GLN A 269 -2.68 -3.51 -17.91
C GLN A 269 -1.38 -2.97 -18.50
N LEU A 270 -1.47 -2.02 -19.42
CA LEU A 270 -0.29 -1.39 -20.06
C LEU A 270 0.59 -0.67 -19.04
N ARG A 271 -0.01 0.08 -18.11
CA ARG A 271 0.75 0.76 -17.06
C ARG A 271 1.50 -0.21 -16.16
N LEU A 272 0.87 -1.32 -15.76
CA LEU A 272 1.52 -2.34 -14.94
C LEU A 272 2.60 -3.07 -15.73
N TYR A 273 2.32 -3.45 -16.98
CA TYR A 273 3.29 -4.08 -17.87
C TYR A 273 4.51 -3.20 -18.11
N THR A 274 4.30 -1.91 -18.40
CA THR A 274 5.37 -0.93 -18.56
C THR A 274 6.27 -0.83 -17.32
N LEU A 275 5.68 -0.86 -16.14
CA LEU A 275 6.42 -0.85 -14.87
C LEU A 275 7.31 -2.10 -14.73
N ILE A 276 6.77 -3.28 -15.04
CA ILE A 276 7.49 -4.56 -15.00
C ILE A 276 8.60 -4.56 -16.04
N TRP A 277 8.31 -4.20 -17.27
CA TRP A 277 9.25 -4.19 -18.39
C TRP A 277 10.43 -3.26 -18.12
N LYS A 278 10.15 -1.99 -17.75
CA LYS A 278 11.20 -1.00 -17.43
C LYS A 278 12.10 -1.49 -16.28
N ARG A 279 11.55 -2.06 -15.23
CA ARG A 279 12.31 -2.58 -14.08
C ARG A 279 13.22 -3.73 -14.51
N THR A 280 12.71 -4.64 -15.31
CA THR A 280 13.46 -5.82 -15.79
C THR A 280 14.62 -5.40 -16.66
N VAL A 281 14.39 -4.56 -17.66
CA VAL A 281 15.47 -4.07 -18.55
C VAL A 281 16.49 -3.26 -17.76
N ALA A 282 16.03 -2.30 -16.94
CA ALA A 282 16.89 -1.49 -16.09
C ALA A 282 17.76 -2.33 -15.15
N SER A 283 17.27 -3.48 -14.67
CA SER A 283 18.02 -4.35 -13.76
C SER A 283 19.32 -4.89 -14.39
N GLN A 284 19.38 -5.05 -15.70
CA GLN A 284 20.56 -5.53 -16.42
C GLN A 284 21.38 -4.42 -17.07
N MET A 285 21.01 -3.14 -16.85
CA MET A 285 21.77 -1.99 -17.35
C MET A 285 22.92 -1.59 -16.41
N ALA A 286 23.81 -0.76 -16.93
CA ALA A 286 24.92 -0.18 -16.18
C ALA A 286 24.42 0.75 -15.06
N SER A 287 25.20 0.83 -13.98
CA SER A 287 24.95 1.79 -12.89
C SER A 287 24.97 3.22 -13.39
N SER A 288 24.16 4.09 -12.80
CA SER A 288 24.32 5.52 -13.02
C SER A 288 25.49 6.06 -12.20
N VAL A 289 26.12 7.10 -12.71
CA VAL A 289 27.26 7.77 -12.08
C VAL A 289 26.90 9.23 -11.88
N SER A 290 26.95 9.69 -10.63
CA SER A 290 26.78 11.11 -10.30
C SER A 290 28.04 11.62 -9.63
N THR A 291 28.52 12.79 -10.03
CA THR A 291 29.61 13.48 -9.33
C THR A 291 29.02 14.22 -8.14
N LEU A 292 29.42 13.83 -6.95
CA LEU A 292 29.06 14.46 -5.69
C LEU A 292 30.18 15.42 -5.29
N THR A 293 29.87 16.71 -5.23
CA THR A 293 30.77 17.75 -4.72
C THR A 293 30.29 18.17 -3.34
N THR A 294 31.17 18.08 -2.35
CA THR A 294 30.91 18.54 -0.99
C THR A 294 31.98 19.56 -0.60
N LEU A 295 31.56 20.79 -0.30
CA LEU A 295 32.40 21.81 0.28
C LEU A 295 32.18 21.84 1.80
N THR A 296 33.27 21.81 2.54
CA THR A 296 33.29 22.16 3.96
C THR A 296 33.83 23.56 4.10
N ILE A 297 33.10 24.42 4.76
CA ILE A 297 33.37 25.86 4.87
C ILE A 297 33.47 26.22 6.33
N SER A 298 34.52 26.93 6.72
CA SER A 298 34.63 27.55 8.04
C SER A 298 33.92 28.91 8.05
N GLY A 299 33.14 29.17 9.05
CA GLY A 299 32.58 30.47 9.39
C GLY A 299 32.94 30.77 10.85
N ASP A 300 34.22 31.11 11.09
CA ASP A 300 34.84 31.26 12.43
C ASP A 300 34.68 29.97 13.28
N LYS A 301 33.82 29.98 14.30
CA LYS A 301 33.54 28.82 15.17
C LYS A 301 32.55 27.83 14.56
N TYR A 302 31.97 28.13 13.38
CA TYR A 302 30.99 27.29 12.71
C TYR A 302 31.59 26.55 11.52
N GLU A 303 31.15 25.31 11.34
CA GLU A 303 31.39 24.52 10.12
C GLU A 303 30.09 24.44 9.31
N LEU A 304 30.17 24.81 8.05
CA LEU A 304 29.07 24.75 7.13
C LEU A 304 29.36 23.75 6.02
N LYS A 305 28.30 23.13 5.46
CA LYS A 305 28.42 22.20 4.34
C LYS A 305 27.52 22.60 3.19
N ALA A 306 28.09 22.58 2.00
CA ALA A 306 27.35 22.68 0.76
C ALA A 306 27.56 21.40 -0.06
N THR A 307 26.47 20.73 -0.44
CA THR A 307 26.53 19.49 -1.21
C THR A 307 25.75 19.66 -2.52
N GLY A 308 26.38 19.26 -3.60
CA GLY A 308 25.80 19.21 -4.95
C GLY A 308 26.00 17.85 -5.58
N SER A 309 25.08 17.46 -6.45
CA SER A 309 25.16 16.23 -7.24
C SER A 309 24.80 16.54 -8.69
N VAL A 310 25.63 16.08 -9.62
CA VAL A 310 25.41 16.24 -11.04
C VAL A 310 25.53 14.86 -11.71
N VAL A 311 24.54 14.48 -12.51
CA VAL A 311 24.56 13.20 -13.21
C VAL A 311 25.61 13.28 -14.33
N LYS A 312 26.64 12.42 -14.25
CA LYS A 312 27.71 12.27 -15.23
C LYS A 312 27.35 11.23 -16.29
N PHE A 313 26.72 10.16 -15.86
CA PHE A 313 26.22 9.09 -16.73
C PHE A 313 24.90 8.56 -16.16
N ASP A 314 23.85 8.57 -16.96
CA ASP A 314 22.52 8.21 -16.52
C ASP A 314 22.34 6.69 -16.31
N GLY A 315 23.03 5.84 -17.08
CA GLY A 315 22.96 4.39 -16.94
C GLY A 315 21.51 3.89 -16.97
N PHE A 316 21.12 3.06 -15.98
CA PHE A 316 19.74 2.54 -15.87
C PHE A 316 18.66 3.62 -15.69
N LEU A 317 19.02 4.83 -15.29
CA LEU A 317 18.09 5.97 -15.17
C LEU A 317 17.53 6.42 -16.52
N LYS A 318 18.14 5.99 -17.62
CA LYS A 318 17.62 6.19 -18.98
C LYS A 318 16.17 5.71 -19.15
N LEU A 319 15.79 4.66 -18.39
CA LEU A 319 14.43 4.10 -18.34
C LEU A 319 13.57 4.65 -17.20
N ALA A 320 14.15 5.51 -16.36
CA ALA A 320 13.42 6.11 -15.25
C ALA A 320 12.34 7.08 -15.75
N ASP A 321 11.28 7.22 -14.98
CA ASP A 321 10.30 8.26 -15.23
C ASP A 321 10.88 9.62 -14.79
N ARG A 322 10.52 10.72 -15.48
CA ARG A 322 11.00 12.09 -15.18
C ARG A 322 10.84 12.51 -13.71
N LYS A 323 9.95 11.86 -12.95
CA LYS A 323 9.77 12.12 -11.53
C LYS A 323 10.88 11.55 -10.63
N ASP A 324 11.67 10.63 -11.17
CA ASP A 324 12.80 9.98 -10.48
C ASP A 324 14.15 10.63 -10.81
N GLU A 325 14.17 11.60 -11.73
CA GLU A 325 15.36 12.37 -12.07
C GLU A 325 15.77 13.22 -10.86
N GLU A 326 16.93 12.92 -10.30
CA GLU A 326 17.57 13.80 -9.32
C GLU A 326 17.85 15.13 -10.02
N LYS A 327 17.24 16.21 -9.53
CA LYS A 327 17.54 17.54 -10.06
C LYS A 327 19.00 17.85 -9.79
N ASP A 328 19.75 18.13 -10.85
CA ASP A 328 21.14 18.57 -10.73
C ASP A 328 21.24 19.78 -9.81
N LYS A 329 21.89 19.60 -8.67
CA LYS A 329 22.30 20.70 -7.79
C LYS A 329 23.80 20.92 -8.01
N LYS A 330 24.14 21.96 -8.75
CA LYS A 330 25.53 22.28 -9.03
C LYS A 330 26.15 23.01 -7.84
N VAL A 331 27.22 22.47 -7.30
CA VAL A 331 28.13 23.13 -6.37
C VAL A 331 29.51 23.14 -7.04
N PRO A 332 30.16 24.31 -7.22
CA PRO A 332 31.47 24.38 -7.85
C PRO A 332 32.53 23.70 -6.97
N ALA A 333 33.50 23.06 -7.60
CA ALA A 333 34.71 22.64 -6.91
C ALA A 333 35.57 23.89 -6.66
N LEU A 334 35.84 24.21 -5.40
CA LEU A 334 36.68 25.33 -4.99
C LEU A 334 37.90 24.82 -4.25
N GLU A 335 39.04 25.49 -4.43
CA GLU A 335 40.26 25.15 -3.74
C GLU A 335 40.17 25.47 -2.24
N LYS A 336 40.86 24.63 -1.44
CA LYS A 336 41.03 24.90 -0.03
C LYS A 336 41.72 26.27 0.18
N GLY A 337 41.21 27.05 1.10
CA GLY A 337 41.70 28.41 1.35
C GLY A 337 40.93 29.49 0.57
N THR A 338 40.05 29.13 -0.37
CA THR A 338 39.24 30.10 -1.09
C THR A 338 38.35 30.88 -0.11
N ALA A 339 38.52 32.23 -0.07
CA ALA A 339 37.64 33.09 0.70
C ALA A 339 36.28 33.22 0.02
N LEU A 340 35.21 33.29 0.81
CA LEU A 340 33.84 33.42 0.36
C LEU A 340 33.18 34.65 0.96
N ASP A 341 32.45 35.37 0.14
CA ASP A 341 31.64 36.51 0.57
C ASP A 341 30.23 36.04 0.97
N LEU A 342 29.72 36.61 2.06
CA LEU A 342 28.33 36.42 2.46
C LEU A 342 27.41 37.24 1.55
N ILE A 343 26.70 36.57 0.66
CA ILE A 343 25.75 37.20 -0.25
C ILE A 343 24.39 37.39 0.45
N ARG A 344 23.95 36.38 1.20
CA ARG A 344 22.69 36.44 1.94
C ARG A 344 22.69 35.43 3.08
N LEU A 345 22.19 35.85 4.21
CA LEU A 345 21.80 34.96 5.29
C LEU A 345 20.32 34.59 5.09
N ASN A 346 20.01 33.32 5.04
CA ASN A 346 18.63 32.88 4.98
C ASN A 346 18.00 33.00 6.38
N GLU A 347 16.69 33.22 6.42
CA GLU A 347 15.97 33.17 7.69
C GLU A 347 16.13 31.78 8.31
N ALA A 348 16.30 31.77 9.64
CA ALA A 348 16.32 30.48 10.36
C ALA A 348 14.94 29.81 10.24
N VAL A 349 14.93 28.53 9.93
CA VAL A 349 13.70 27.78 9.70
C VAL A 349 13.41 26.91 10.90
N GLN A 350 12.23 27.09 11.49
CA GLN A 350 11.69 26.25 12.55
C GLN A 350 11.18 24.94 11.97
N HIS A 351 11.47 23.85 12.64
CA HIS A 351 11.00 22.51 12.34
C HIS A 351 10.54 21.83 13.62
N PHE A 352 9.68 20.85 13.45
CA PHE A 352 9.33 19.91 14.50
C PHE A 352 9.61 18.49 14.00
N THR A 353 10.05 17.62 14.88
CA THR A 353 10.14 16.21 14.55
C THR A 353 8.75 15.67 14.22
N GLU A 354 8.66 14.75 13.27
CA GLU A 354 7.39 14.19 12.82
C GLU A 354 7.21 12.76 13.35
N PRO A 355 5.97 12.36 13.71
CA PRO A 355 5.68 10.98 14.09
C PRO A 355 5.93 10.03 12.93
N PRO A 356 6.09 8.72 13.18
CA PRO A 356 6.17 7.74 12.11
C PRO A 356 4.89 7.79 11.26
N ALA A 357 5.04 7.72 9.94
CA ALA A 357 3.89 7.79 9.04
C ALA A 357 2.94 6.59 9.21
N ASN A 358 1.63 6.82 9.08
CA ASN A 358 0.65 5.74 8.99
C ASN A 358 1.01 4.77 7.87
N PHE A 359 0.67 3.50 8.03
CA PHE A 359 0.81 2.53 6.96
C PHE A 359 -0.07 2.86 5.76
N THR A 360 0.46 2.61 4.58
CA THR A 360 -0.29 2.43 3.33
C THR A 360 -0.33 0.94 3.00
N GLU A 361 -1.13 0.51 2.00
CA GLU A 361 -1.07 -0.88 1.54
C GLU A 361 0.37 -1.29 1.17
N ALA A 362 1.12 -0.41 0.50
CA ALA A 362 2.51 -0.64 0.08
C ALA A 362 3.45 -0.81 1.28
N THR A 363 3.40 0.10 2.24
CA THR A 363 4.30 0.06 3.41
C THR A 363 3.93 -1.05 4.38
N LEU A 364 2.64 -1.45 4.45
CA LEU A 364 2.22 -2.62 5.21
C LEU A 364 2.73 -3.92 4.58
N VAL A 365 2.66 -4.07 3.25
CA VAL A 365 3.24 -5.24 2.55
C VAL A 365 4.74 -5.32 2.82
N LYS A 366 5.45 -4.19 2.75
CA LYS A 366 6.88 -4.12 3.07
C LYS A 366 7.17 -4.57 4.51
N GLU A 367 6.42 -4.05 5.48
CA GLU A 367 6.56 -4.39 6.90
C GLU A 367 6.30 -5.88 7.17
N LEU A 368 5.24 -6.45 6.57
CA LEU A 368 4.93 -7.88 6.67
C LEU A 368 6.06 -8.73 6.09
N GLU A 369 6.57 -8.36 4.92
CA GLU A 369 7.68 -9.06 4.27
C GLU A 369 8.96 -8.98 5.10
N GLU A 370 9.33 -7.79 5.62
CA GLU A 370 10.52 -7.58 6.45
C GLU A 370 10.48 -8.37 7.76
N LYS A 371 9.29 -8.53 8.32
CA LYS A 371 9.03 -9.33 9.53
C LYS A 371 8.80 -10.81 9.26
N GLY A 372 8.85 -11.27 8.01
CA GLY A 372 8.62 -12.68 7.64
C GLY A 372 7.18 -13.16 7.79
N ILE A 373 6.21 -12.24 7.86
CA ILE A 373 4.78 -12.54 8.06
C ILE A 373 4.07 -12.64 6.73
N GLY A 374 3.42 -13.76 6.48
CA GLY A 374 2.77 -14.04 5.19
C GLY A 374 3.76 -14.40 4.09
N ARG A 375 3.24 -14.62 2.90
CA ARG A 375 3.99 -15.04 1.71
C ARG A 375 3.41 -14.32 0.48
N PRO A 376 4.06 -14.35 -0.69
CA PRO A 376 3.58 -13.71 -1.91
C PRO A 376 2.10 -13.94 -2.24
N SER A 377 1.57 -15.11 -1.90
CA SER A 377 0.16 -15.46 -2.11
C SER A 377 -0.81 -14.82 -1.11
N THR A 378 -0.35 -14.34 0.04
CA THR A 378 -1.20 -13.94 1.17
C THR A 378 -1.22 -12.43 1.45
N TYR A 379 -0.25 -11.63 0.99
CA TYR A 379 -0.20 -10.19 1.28
C TYR A 379 -1.48 -9.45 0.88
N SER A 380 -1.91 -9.59 -0.37
CA SER A 380 -3.13 -8.94 -0.85
C SER A 380 -4.41 -9.45 -0.16
N PRO A 381 -4.64 -10.78 0.01
CA PRO A 381 -5.75 -11.31 0.80
C PRO A 381 -5.82 -10.81 2.24
N ILE A 382 -4.68 -10.69 2.95
CA ILE A 382 -4.62 -10.16 4.31
C ILE A 382 -5.19 -8.74 4.34
N ILE A 383 -4.68 -7.85 3.49
CA ILE A 383 -5.13 -6.45 3.43
C ILE A 383 -6.61 -6.36 3.09
N GLN A 384 -7.08 -7.15 2.11
CA GLN A 384 -8.49 -7.18 1.75
C GLN A 384 -9.37 -7.65 2.91
N THR A 385 -8.93 -8.65 3.66
CA THR A 385 -9.68 -9.21 4.77
C THR A 385 -9.83 -8.22 5.92
N ILE A 386 -8.75 -7.57 6.34
CA ILE A 386 -8.79 -6.60 7.46
C ILE A 386 -9.64 -5.37 7.13
N LEU A 387 -9.66 -4.94 5.86
CA LEU A 387 -10.53 -3.87 5.37
C LEU A 387 -12.00 -4.32 5.29
N ALA A 388 -12.26 -5.50 4.71
CA ALA A 388 -13.62 -6.02 4.54
C ALA A 388 -14.30 -6.35 5.88
N ARG A 389 -13.52 -6.73 6.91
CA ARG A 389 -14.01 -6.99 8.26
C ARG A 389 -14.18 -5.72 9.10
N GLY A 390 -13.74 -4.57 8.58
CA GLY A 390 -13.86 -3.29 9.25
C GLY A 390 -12.92 -3.13 10.46
N TYR A 391 -11.85 -3.92 10.55
CA TYR A 391 -10.80 -3.74 11.56
C TYR A 391 -9.91 -2.55 11.25
N VAL A 392 -9.76 -2.26 9.97
CA VAL A 392 -8.97 -1.16 9.43
C VAL A 392 -9.84 -0.38 8.45
N ALA A 393 -9.81 0.93 8.55
CA ALA A 393 -10.39 1.86 7.59
C ALA A 393 -9.30 2.41 6.68
N LYS A 394 -9.69 2.79 5.46
CA LYS A 394 -8.80 3.43 4.51
C LYS A 394 -9.21 4.88 4.31
N GLU A 395 -8.34 5.82 4.72
CA GLU A 395 -8.51 7.26 4.49
C GLU A 395 -7.46 7.75 3.49
N GLY A 396 -7.90 8.04 2.28
CA GLY A 396 -6.98 8.30 1.17
C GLY A 396 -6.08 7.10 0.89
N LYS A 397 -4.78 7.20 1.22
CA LYS A 397 -3.82 6.09 1.14
C LYS A 397 -3.51 5.46 2.50
N LYS A 398 -3.88 6.11 3.61
CA LYS A 398 -3.56 5.68 4.97
C LYS A 398 -4.47 4.53 5.40
N LEU A 399 -3.91 3.59 6.12
CA LEU A 399 -4.60 2.51 6.81
C LEU A 399 -4.67 2.87 8.29
N LEU A 400 -5.87 3.05 8.82
CA LEU A 400 -6.12 3.45 10.20
C LEU A 400 -6.88 2.34 10.93
N PRO A 401 -6.52 1.99 12.17
CA PRO A 401 -7.28 1.03 12.94
C PRO A 401 -8.62 1.64 13.32
N THR A 402 -9.68 0.85 13.25
CA THR A 402 -10.99 1.25 13.76
C THR A 402 -11.09 0.92 15.25
N GLU A 403 -12.08 1.48 15.96
CA GLU A 403 -12.34 1.10 17.35
C GLU A 403 -12.61 -0.40 17.50
N LEU A 404 -13.28 -1.00 16.50
CA LEU A 404 -13.49 -2.44 16.45
C LEU A 404 -12.16 -3.21 16.32
N GLY A 405 -11.25 -2.71 15.48
CA GLY A 405 -9.92 -3.28 15.30
C GLY A 405 -9.10 -3.21 16.58
N LYS A 406 -9.04 -2.04 17.22
CA LYS A 406 -8.35 -1.84 18.50
C LYS A 406 -8.87 -2.79 19.58
N LEU A 407 -10.19 -2.77 19.83
CA LEU A 407 -10.84 -3.63 20.83
C LEU A 407 -10.55 -5.12 20.58
N THR A 408 -10.62 -5.55 19.31
CA THR A 408 -10.35 -6.96 18.96
C THR A 408 -8.90 -7.32 19.23
N ILE A 409 -7.95 -6.45 18.88
CA ILE A 409 -6.51 -6.71 19.10
C ILE A 409 -6.15 -6.65 20.58
N ASP A 410 -6.70 -5.72 21.35
CA ASP A 410 -6.44 -5.63 22.78
C ASP A 410 -6.87 -6.92 23.49
N MET A 411 -8.07 -7.41 23.19
CA MET A 411 -8.58 -8.67 23.72
C MET A 411 -7.72 -9.86 23.29
N LEU A 412 -7.40 -9.95 22.02
CA LEU A 412 -6.59 -11.04 21.50
C LEU A 412 -5.16 -10.99 22.08
N THR A 413 -4.57 -9.83 22.26
CA THR A 413 -3.25 -9.67 22.87
C THR A 413 -3.25 -10.06 24.34
N GLN A 414 -4.31 -9.74 25.08
CA GLN A 414 -4.43 -10.08 26.50
C GLN A 414 -4.46 -11.60 26.75
N TYR A 415 -5.17 -12.36 25.92
CA TYR A 415 -5.41 -13.79 26.15
C TYR A 415 -4.62 -14.72 25.23
N PHE A 416 -4.18 -14.23 24.08
CA PHE A 416 -3.51 -15.02 23.04
C PHE A 416 -2.18 -14.39 22.62
N SER A 417 -1.52 -13.61 23.48
CA SER A 417 -0.25 -12.93 23.16
C SER A 417 0.76 -13.81 22.42
N PRO A 418 1.04 -15.05 22.87
CA PRO A 418 2.03 -15.89 22.19
C PRO A 418 1.66 -16.26 20.76
N PHE A 419 0.37 -16.23 20.39
CA PHE A 419 -0.11 -16.69 19.09
C PHE A 419 -0.39 -15.55 18.08
N ILE A 420 -0.41 -14.29 18.56
CA ILE A 420 -0.68 -13.11 17.75
C ILE A 420 0.53 -12.17 17.73
N ASP A 421 1.65 -12.67 18.14
CA ASP A 421 2.91 -11.97 18.15
C ASP A 421 3.61 -12.08 16.78
N VAL A 422 4.37 -11.04 16.44
CA VAL A 422 5.17 -10.97 15.21
C VAL A 422 6.23 -12.08 15.17
N PRO A 423 7.09 -12.26 16.20
CA PRO A 423 8.06 -13.34 16.23
C PRO A 423 7.45 -14.73 16.06
N PHE A 424 6.36 -15.01 16.75
CA PHE A 424 5.67 -16.30 16.65
C PHE A 424 5.11 -16.53 15.24
N SER A 425 4.46 -15.53 14.66
CA SER A 425 3.91 -15.65 13.29
C SER A 425 5.01 -15.88 12.25
N ALA A 426 6.14 -15.22 12.39
CA ALA A 426 7.31 -15.44 11.53
C ALA A 426 7.89 -16.84 11.73
N HIS A 427 8.01 -17.31 12.98
CA HIS A 427 8.46 -18.67 13.30
C HIS A 427 7.55 -19.72 12.66
N MET A 428 6.23 -19.59 12.79
CA MET A 428 5.28 -20.51 12.16
C MET A 428 5.37 -20.54 10.63
N GLU A 429 5.63 -19.40 9.98
CA GLU A 429 5.87 -19.37 8.54
C GLU A 429 7.15 -20.14 8.17
N ASN A 430 8.20 -20.04 8.99
CA ASN A 430 9.45 -20.79 8.80
C ASN A 430 9.27 -22.29 9.04
N GLU A 431 8.48 -22.69 10.05
CA GLU A 431 8.13 -24.10 10.28
C GLU A 431 7.37 -24.70 9.09
N LEU A 432 6.42 -23.95 8.52
CA LEU A 432 5.70 -24.38 7.32
C LEU A 432 6.62 -24.49 6.09
N ASP A 433 7.62 -23.63 5.95
CA ASP A 433 8.62 -23.76 4.91
C ASP A 433 9.55 -24.96 5.17
N ALA A 434 9.92 -25.21 6.43
CA ALA A 434 10.73 -26.36 6.84
C ALA A 434 10.07 -27.70 6.52
N ILE A 435 8.72 -27.79 6.59
CA ILE A 435 7.98 -28.98 6.09
C ILE A 435 8.22 -29.14 4.59
N SER A 436 8.10 -28.07 3.80
CA SER A 436 8.30 -28.14 2.33
C SER A 436 9.73 -28.46 1.90
N GLU A 437 10.70 -28.31 2.82
CA GLU A 437 12.12 -28.60 2.66
C GLU A 437 12.54 -29.95 3.28
N HIS A 438 11.58 -30.75 3.70
CA HIS A 438 11.80 -32.08 4.35
C HIS A 438 12.64 -32.01 5.64
N LYS A 439 12.58 -30.89 6.38
CA LYS A 439 13.33 -30.68 7.64
C LYS A 439 12.52 -31.05 8.89
N THR A 440 11.20 -31.06 8.77
CA THR A 440 10.25 -31.42 9.83
C THR A 440 8.99 -32.02 9.21
N ASP A 441 8.15 -32.66 10.01
CA ASP A 441 6.86 -33.21 9.58
C ASP A 441 5.67 -32.35 10.04
N LYS A 442 4.57 -32.46 9.30
CA LYS A 442 3.37 -31.64 9.55
C LYS A 442 2.70 -31.97 10.88
N GLU A 443 2.74 -33.23 11.33
CA GLU A 443 2.11 -33.68 12.56
C GLU A 443 2.80 -33.06 13.78
N THR A 444 4.11 -33.03 13.79
CA THR A 444 4.92 -32.39 14.84
C THR A 444 4.60 -30.92 14.97
N VAL A 445 4.68 -30.16 13.86
CA VAL A 445 4.37 -28.73 13.85
C VAL A 445 2.94 -28.43 14.32
N LEU A 446 1.97 -29.20 13.86
CA LEU A 446 0.57 -29.02 14.25
C LEU A 446 0.35 -29.35 15.74
N ARG A 447 1.00 -30.39 16.28
CA ARG A 447 0.87 -30.80 17.67
C ARG A 447 1.50 -29.80 18.63
N GLU A 448 2.69 -29.31 18.30
CA GLU A 448 3.40 -28.29 19.08
C GLU A 448 2.61 -26.98 19.16
N PHE A 449 1.92 -26.63 18.08
CA PHE A 449 1.02 -25.48 18.07
C PHE A 449 -0.26 -25.71 18.88
N TYR A 450 -0.94 -26.86 18.67
CA TYR A 450 -2.31 -27.04 19.15
C TYR A 450 -2.39 -27.17 20.67
N GLY A 451 -1.48 -27.86 21.31
CA GLY A 451 -1.51 -28.08 22.76
C GLY A 451 -1.54 -26.78 23.58
N PRO A 452 -0.58 -25.87 23.40
CA PRO A 452 -0.60 -24.57 24.05
C PRO A 452 -1.79 -23.69 23.65
N PHE A 453 -2.19 -23.74 22.38
CA PHE A 453 -3.33 -22.94 21.86
C PHE A 453 -4.67 -23.36 22.49
N GLU A 454 -4.93 -24.66 22.63
CA GLU A 454 -6.14 -25.18 23.29
C GLU A 454 -6.24 -24.74 24.75
N LYS A 455 -5.12 -24.76 25.49
CA LYS A 455 -5.07 -24.26 26.87
C LYS A 455 -5.41 -22.77 26.95
N ALA A 456 -4.80 -21.96 26.08
CA ALA A 456 -5.09 -20.53 26.00
C ALA A 456 -6.57 -20.26 25.65
N LEU A 457 -7.16 -21.06 24.76
CA LEU A 457 -8.55 -20.94 24.38
C LEU A 457 -9.52 -21.19 25.55
N LYS A 458 -9.24 -22.22 26.37
CA LYS A 458 -10.04 -22.53 27.58
C LYS A 458 -9.99 -21.38 28.58
N VAL A 459 -8.79 -20.88 28.88
CA VAL A 459 -8.60 -19.73 29.77
C VAL A 459 -9.32 -18.49 29.25
N ALA A 460 -9.25 -18.24 27.95
CA ALA A 460 -9.90 -17.11 27.29
C ALA A 460 -11.44 -17.21 27.36
N ASP A 461 -12.01 -18.39 27.12
CA ASP A 461 -13.45 -18.58 27.15
C ASP A 461 -14.05 -18.33 28.54
N GLU A 462 -13.32 -18.68 29.61
CA GLU A 462 -13.73 -18.44 30.99
C GLU A 462 -13.57 -16.96 31.41
N ASN A 463 -12.46 -16.32 31.03
CA ASN A 463 -12.07 -15.02 31.59
C ASN A 463 -12.39 -13.81 30.72
N ILE A 464 -12.67 -13.96 29.43
CA ILE A 464 -13.04 -12.81 28.59
C ILE A 464 -14.43 -12.30 28.98
N PRO A 465 -14.57 -11.04 29.41
CA PRO A 465 -15.88 -10.45 29.67
C PRO A 465 -16.68 -10.31 28.36
N VAL A 466 -18.00 -10.45 28.47
CA VAL A 466 -18.90 -10.15 27.36
C VAL A 466 -18.94 -8.64 27.18
N VAL A 467 -18.51 -8.14 26.01
CA VAL A 467 -18.60 -6.70 25.70
C VAL A 467 -20.05 -6.36 25.41
N GLU A 468 -20.68 -5.68 26.33
CA GLU A 468 -22.02 -5.13 26.11
C GLU A 468 -21.94 -4.06 25.03
N GLN A 469 -22.65 -4.27 23.92
CA GLN A 469 -22.72 -3.26 22.86
C GLN A 469 -23.54 -2.08 23.39
N PRO A 470 -23.07 -0.83 23.28
CA PRO A 470 -23.87 0.31 23.68
C PRO A 470 -25.18 0.32 22.89
N VAL A 471 -26.27 0.20 23.62
CA VAL A 471 -27.63 0.24 23.04
C VAL A 471 -27.92 1.69 22.67
N ILE A 472 -27.80 2.02 21.40
CA ILE A 472 -28.18 3.35 20.89
C ILE A 472 -29.71 3.42 20.88
N VAL A 473 -30.25 4.10 21.88
CA VAL A 473 -31.68 4.35 21.97
C VAL A 473 -32.03 5.51 21.01
N SER A 474 -33.03 5.29 20.16
CA SER A 474 -33.54 6.33 19.28
C SER A 474 -34.67 7.11 19.95
N ASP A 475 -35.01 8.28 19.43
CA ASP A 475 -36.16 9.10 19.78
C ASP A 475 -37.49 8.53 19.27
N VAL A 476 -37.46 7.46 18.49
CA VAL A 476 -38.64 6.83 17.87
C VAL A 476 -39.27 5.82 18.82
N LYS A 477 -40.54 6.03 19.16
CA LYS A 477 -41.32 5.09 19.95
C LYS A 477 -41.88 3.95 19.08
N CYS A 478 -41.92 2.76 19.68
CA CYS A 478 -42.56 1.60 19.08
C CYS A 478 -44.09 1.77 19.08
N GLU A 479 -44.72 1.67 17.93
CA GLU A 479 -46.17 1.82 17.74
C GLU A 479 -46.99 0.70 18.44
N LYS A 480 -46.32 -0.46 18.72
CA LYS A 480 -47.00 -1.61 19.33
C LYS A 480 -46.95 -1.61 20.87
N CYS A 481 -45.88 -1.11 21.48
CA CYS A 481 -45.69 -1.19 22.93
C CYS A 481 -45.19 0.10 23.58
N GLY A 482 -45.02 1.21 22.84
CA GLY A 482 -44.65 2.52 23.36
C GLY A 482 -43.17 2.69 23.77
N ARG A 483 -42.38 1.63 23.88
CA ARG A 483 -40.96 1.71 24.26
C ARG A 483 -40.15 2.42 23.18
N PHE A 484 -39.10 3.17 23.57
CA PHE A 484 -38.17 3.75 22.60
C PHE A 484 -37.43 2.64 21.84
N MET A 485 -37.39 2.77 20.52
CA MET A 485 -36.71 1.79 19.67
C MET A 485 -35.19 1.96 19.73
N VAL A 486 -34.48 0.86 19.54
CA VAL A 486 -33.03 0.82 19.60
C VAL A 486 -32.45 0.54 18.19
N VAL A 487 -31.32 1.16 17.88
CA VAL A 487 -30.61 0.90 16.64
C VAL A 487 -29.95 -0.47 16.73
N LYS A 488 -30.29 -1.37 15.80
CA LYS A 488 -29.61 -2.66 15.61
C LYS A 488 -29.05 -2.75 14.22
N GLU A 489 -28.01 -3.54 14.04
CA GLU A 489 -27.39 -3.81 12.74
C GLU A 489 -27.85 -5.18 12.23
N GLY A 490 -28.38 -5.21 11.02
CA GLY A 490 -28.88 -6.42 10.35
C GLY A 490 -28.18 -6.66 9.01
N ARG A 491 -28.57 -7.75 8.32
CA ARG A 491 -27.98 -8.15 7.02
C ARG A 491 -28.02 -7.04 5.95
N HIS A 492 -28.98 -6.12 6.07
CA HIS A 492 -29.22 -5.03 5.09
C HIS A 492 -28.89 -3.63 5.65
N GLY A 493 -28.11 -3.55 6.73
CA GLY A 493 -27.72 -2.30 7.38
C GLY A 493 -28.43 -2.06 8.73
N LYS A 494 -28.26 -0.84 9.25
CA LYS A 494 -28.85 -0.43 10.53
C LYS A 494 -30.36 -0.26 10.42
N PHE A 495 -31.08 -0.71 11.45
CA PHE A 495 -32.53 -0.57 11.56
C PHE A 495 -32.95 -0.32 13.01
N LEU A 496 -34.14 0.21 13.21
CA LEU A 496 -34.73 0.38 14.53
C LEU A 496 -35.48 -0.91 14.92
N ALA A 497 -35.16 -1.44 16.08
CA ALA A 497 -35.82 -2.60 16.67
C ALA A 497 -36.45 -2.25 18.02
N CYS A 498 -37.55 -2.85 18.32
CA CYS A 498 -38.15 -2.72 19.66
C CYS A 498 -37.34 -3.51 20.70
N PRO A 499 -36.94 -2.91 21.84
CA PRO A 499 -36.21 -3.61 22.89
C PRO A 499 -37.09 -4.67 23.62
N GLY A 500 -38.39 -4.68 23.39
CA GLY A 500 -39.30 -5.67 23.97
C GLY A 500 -39.30 -7.04 23.26
N PHE A 501 -38.31 -7.32 22.41
CA PHE A 501 -38.17 -8.67 21.85
C PHE A 501 -37.83 -9.70 22.94
N PRO A 502 -38.43 -10.93 22.93
CA PRO A 502 -39.23 -11.54 21.84
C PRO A 502 -40.72 -11.19 21.84
N GLU A 503 -41.24 -10.54 22.86
CA GLU A 503 -42.66 -10.23 23.03
C GLU A 503 -43.16 -9.21 21.99
N CYS A 504 -42.35 -8.18 21.71
CA CYS A 504 -42.62 -7.20 20.68
C CYS A 504 -41.55 -7.28 19.58
N ARG A 505 -41.95 -7.78 18.40
CA ARG A 505 -41.05 -7.98 17.26
C ARG A 505 -41.07 -6.82 16.26
N ASN A 506 -41.47 -5.63 16.69
CA ASN A 506 -41.59 -4.47 15.80
C ASN A 506 -40.23 -3.96 15.36
N THR A 507 -40.05 -3.71 14.06
CA THR A 507 -38.84 -3.15 13.47
C THR A 507 -39.19 -2.05 12.45
N LYS A 508 -38.36 -1.01 12.37
CA LYS A 508 -38.49 0.08 11.39
C LYS A 508 -37.15 0.34 10.68
N PRO A 509 -37.17 0.67 9.39
CA PRO A 509 -35.96 1.15 8.73
C PRO A 509 -35.56 2.52 9.29
N ILE A 510 -34.25 2.78 9.38
CA ILE A 510 -33.75 4.12 9.67
C ILE A 510 -33.84 4.93 8.40
N LEU A 511 -34.70 5.97 8.39
CA LEU A 511 -34.89 6.85 7.24
C LEU A 511 -33.94 8.05 7.37
N VAL A 512 -32.93 8.10 6.51
CA VAL A 512 -32.05 9.27 6.40
C VAL A 512 -32.75 10.29 5.49
N LYS A 513 -33.28 11.34 6.11
CA LYS A 513 -33.96 12.43 5.39
C LYS A 513 -32.92 13.33 4.71
N VAL A 514 -33.17 13.67 3.45
CA VAL A 514 -32.28 14.53 2.66
C VAL A 514 -32.52 16.03 2.91
N GLY A 515 -33.59 16.35 3.63
CA GLY A 515 -34.00 17.74 3.89
C GLY A 515 -34.77 18.39 2.73
N VAL A 516 -35.14 17.60 1.71
CA VAL A 516 -35.88 18.07 0.53
C VAL A 516 -37.24 17.41 0.47
N LYS A 517 -38.27 18.14 0.07
CA LYS A 517 -39.64 17.63 -0.08
C LYS A 517 -39.84 16.98 -1.45
N CYS A 518 -40.66 15.95 -1.48
CA CYS A 518 -41.01 15.26 -2.71
C CYS A 518 -41.84 16.17 -3.65
N PRO A 519 -41.42 16.36 -4.90
CA PRO A 519 -42.16 17.24 -5.83
C PRO A 519 -43.53 16.70 -6.23
N GLN A 520 -43.83 15.41 -5.99
CA GLN A 520 -45.11 14.80 -6.35
C GLN A 520 -46.15 14.83 -5.22
N CYS A 521 -45.72 14.68 -3.95
CA CYS A 521 -46.66 14.53 -2.84
C CYS A 521 -46.32 15.35 -1.58
N GLY A 522 -45.25 16.14 -1.60
CA GLY A 522 -44.81 16.95 -0.44
C GLY A 522 -44.19 16.15 0.72
N GLY A 523 -44.14 14.80 0.65
CA GLY A 523 -43.46 13.95 1.64
C GLY A 523 -41.95 14.19 1.65
N ASP A 524 -41.24 13.67 2.68
CA ASP A 524 -39.78 13.80 2.75
C ASP A 524 -39.10 12.90 1.71
N LEU A 525 -38.01 13.38 1.09
CA LEU A 525 -37.11 12.53 0.33
C LEU A 525 -36.07 11.88 1.26
N ILE A 526 -35.85 10.59 1.07
CA ILE A 526 -34.99 9.75 1.92
C ILE A 526 -33.99 8.96 1.09
N GLU A 527 -32.85 8.69 1.67
CA GLU A 527 -31.85 7.80 1.08
C GLU A 527 -32.33 6.35 1.11
N ARG A 528 -32.15 5.64 0.00
CA ARG A 528 -32.46 4.22 -0.16
C ARG A 528 -31.35 3.52 -0.95
N HIS A 529 -31.22 2.21 -0.76
CA HIS A 529 -30.31 1.38 -1.54
C HIS A 529 -31.07 0.39 -2.42
N SER A 530 -30.65 0.29 -3.68
CA SER A 530 -31.17 -0.69 -4.62
C SER A 530 -30.78 -2.12 -4.22
N LYS A 531 -31.34 -3.14 -4.86
CA LYS A 531 -30.95 -4.55 -4.64
C LYS A 531 -29.45 -4.81 -4.91
N THR A 532 -28.82 -3.98 -5.75
CA THR A 532 -27.39 -4.03 -6.06
C THR A 532 -26.52 -3.17 -5.13
N GLY A 533 -27.09 -2.57 -4.08
CA GLY A 533 -26.37 -1.73 -3.11
C GLY A 533 -26.15 -0.28 -3.56
N ARG A 534 -26.62 0.13 -4.75
CA ARG A 534 -26.49 1.51 -5.25
C ARG A 534 -27.45 2.45 -4.52
N LEU A 535 -26.92 3.58 -4.02
CA LEU A 535 -27.68 4.64 -3.40
C LEU A 535 -28.62 5.32 -4.42
N PHE A 536 -29.87 5.57 -4.01
CA PHE A 536 -30.84 6.41 -4.71
C PHE A 536 -31.72 7.12 -3.70
N TYR A 537 -32.45 8.10 -4.15
CA TYR A 537 -33.34 8.92 -3.32
C TYR A 537 -34.79 8.60 -3.67
N GLY A 538 -35.63 8.36 -2.66
CA GLY A 538 -37.02 8.01 -2.87
C GLY A 538 -37.94 8.72 -1.89
N CYS A 539 -39.22 8.81 -2.21
CA CYS A 539 -40.22 9.40 -1.33
C CYS A 539 -40.47 8.52 -0.08
N SER A 540 -40.61 9.16 1.09
CA SER A 540 -40.98 8.49 2.34
C SER A 540 -42.37 7.86 2.29
N ASN A 541 -43.26 8.37 1.45
CA ASN A 541 -44.65 7.90 1.30
C ASN A 541 -44.81 6.71 0.34
N TYR A 542 -43.69 6.02 0.00
CA TYR A 542 -43.79 4.78 -0.76
C TYR A 542 -44.54 3.69 0.03
N PRO A 543 -45.48 2.92 -0.57
CA PRO A 543 -45.71 2.76 -2.01
C PRO A 543 -46.72 3.74 -2.63
N THR A 544 -47.35 4.60 -1.85
CA THR A 544 -48.38 5.56 -2.35
C THR A 544 -47.76 6.57 -3.32
N CYS A 545 -46.57 7.08 -3.03
CA CYS A 545 -45.79 7.92 -3.93
C CYS A 545 -44.53 7.14 -4.38
N ARG A 546 -44.34 7.02 -5.69
CA ARG A 546 -43.25 6.26 -6.30
C ARG A 546 -42.11 7.14 -6.84
N PHE A 547 -42.05 8.40 -6.43
CA PHE A 547 -40.97 9.29 -6.85
C PHE A 547 -39.62 8.75 -6.46
N THR A 548 -38.67 8.73 -7.41
CA THR A 548 -37.28 8.34 -7.20
C THR A 548 -36.32 9.23 -7.99
N SER A 549 -35.10 9.44 -7.46
CA SER A 549 -34.01 10.13 -8.15
C SER A 549 -32.71 9.36 -7.91
N TRP A 550 -31.88 9.21 -8.95
CA TRP A 550 -30.53 8.64 -8.83
C TRP A 550 -29.48 9.67 -8.42
N ASP A 551 -29.79 10.96 -8.68
CA ASP A 551 -28.93 12.07 -8.30
C ASP A 551 -29.46 12.71 -7.02
N LYS A 552 -28.56 13.32 -6.22
CA LYS A 552 -28.92 13.85 -4.91
C LYS A 552 -29.82 15.07 -5.02
N PRO A 553 -31.04 15.03 -4.46
CA PRO A 553 -31.95 16.18 -4.46
C PRO A 553 -31.39 17.36 -3.67
N THR A 554 -31.66 18.59 -4.17
CA THR A 554 -31.29 19.84 -3.49
C THR A 554 -32.53 20.66 -3.19
N THR A 555 -32.39 21.64 -2.30
CA THR A 555 -33.45 22.61 -1.99
C THR A 555 -33.63 23.68 -3.07
N GLU A 556 -32.74 23.72 -4.05
CA GLU A 556 -32.76 24.69 -5.12
C GLU A 556 -33.81 24.33 -6.18
N THR A 557 -34.42 25.35 -6.73
CA THR A 557 -35.41 25.23 -7.82
C THR A 557 -34.83 25.72 -9.14
N CYS A 558 -35.18 25.04 -10.22
CA CYS A 558 -34.72 25.41 -11.53
C CYS A 558 -35.29 26.79 -11.95
N PRO A 559 -34.45 27.77 -12.32
CA PRO A 559 -34.91 29.10 -12.72
C PRO A 559 -35.73 29.12 -14.00
N GLN A 560 -35.70 28.06 -14.81
CA GLN A 560 -36.43 27.98 -16.06
C GLN A 560 -37.79 27.31 -15.95
N CYS A 561 -37.93 26.29 -15.07
CA CYS A 561 -39.17 25.51 -15.00
C CYS A 561 -39.70 25.29 -13.59
N GLY A 562 -39.06 25.83 -12.55
CA GLY A 562 -39.47 25.68 -11.14
C GLY A 562 -39.32 24.29 -10.57
N SER A 563 -38.84 23.31 -11.33
CA SER A 563 -38.60 21.94 -10.82
C SER A 563 -37.38 21.90 -9.91
N MET A 564 -37.30 20.88 -9.06
CA MET A 564 -36.19 20.63 -8.15
C MET A 564 -34.86 20.44 -8.89
N MET A 565 -33.78 21.02 -8.38
CA MET A 565 -32.44 20.76 -8.88
C MET A 565 -31.84 19.52 -8.18
N VAL A 566 -30.98 18.80 -8.90
CA VAL A 566 -30.28 17.61 -8.38
C VAL A 566 -28.78 17.70 -8.66
N GLU A 567 -27.98 17.17 -7.75
CA GLU A 567 -26.52 17.09 -7.84
C GLU A 567 -26.09 15.76 -8.49
N HIS A 568 -25.47 15.85 -9.66
CA HIS A 568 -24.82 14.72 -10.32
C HIS A 568 -23.31 14.76 -10.12
N ARG A 569 -22.72 13.66 -9.71
CA ARG A 569 -21.27 13.53 -9.60
C ARG A 569 -20.69 12.90 -10.86
N GLU A 570 -19.94 13.66 -11.63
CA GLU A 570 -19.26 13.20 -12.83
C GLU A 570 -18.10 12.25 -12.50
N ARG A 571 -17.64 11.48 -13.51
CA ARG A 571 -16.51 10.54 -13.38
C ARG A 571 -15.18 11.20 -12.99
N ASN A 572 -15.00 12.48 -13.30
CA ASN A 572 -13.84 13.31 -12.92
C ASN A 572 -13.89 13.78 -11.46
N GLY A 573 -14.98 13.49 -10.72
CA GLY A 573 -15.18 13.90 -9.34
C GLY A 573 -15.87 15.25 -9.15
N LYS A 574 -16.14 15.99 -10.24
CA LYS A 574 -16.85 17.28 -10.20
C LYS A 574 -18.34 17.04 -9.96
N THR A 575 -18.95 17.85 -9.11
CA THR A 575 -20.41 17.85 -8.88
C THR A 575 -21.03 18.93 -9.76
N VAL A 576 -22.06 18.56 -10.51
CA VAL A 576 -22.80 19.46 -11.42
C VAL A 576 -24.27 19.46 -11.03
N LEU A 577 -24.83 20.65 -10.87
CA LEU A 577 -26.27 20.86 -10.64
C LEU A 577 -27.02 20.85 -11.96
N HIS A 578 -28.10 20.07 -12.02
CA HIS A 578 -29.01 20.05 -13.19
C HIS A 578 -30.47 19.90 -12.77
N CYS A 579 -31.38 20.23 -13.65
CA CYS A 579 -32.82 20.14 -13.38
C CYS A 579 -33.29 18.68 -13.38
N SER A 580 -34.13 18.31 -12.42
CA SER A 580 -34.74 16.97 -12.34
C SER A 580 -35.81 16.71 -13.41
N ASN A 581 -36.30 17.75 -14.07
CA ASN A 581 -37.27 17.62 -15.17
C ASN A 581 -36.51 17.37 -16.48
N GLU A 582 -36.60 16.16 -17.01
CA GLU A 582 -35.92 15.73 -18.24
C GLU A 582 -36.28 16.56 -19.49
N LYS A 583 -37.42 17.23 -19.47
CA LYS A 583 -37.87 18.09 -20.56
C LYS A 583 -37.36 19.54 -20.47
N CYS A 584 -36.66 19.89 -19.40
CA CYS A 584 -36.13 21.24 -19.20
C CYS A 584 -34.79 21.41 -19.92
N PRO A 585 -34.50 22.54 -20.56
CA PRO A 585 -33.17 22.81 -21.13
C PRO A 585 -32.03 22.70 -20.13
N ASN A 586 -32.28 23.00 -18.83
CA ASN A 586 -31.33 22.84 -17.76
C ASN A 586 -31.16 21.37 -17.28
N ALA A 587 -31.87 20.41 -17.89
CA ALA A 587 -31.73 18.99 -17.62
C ALA A 587 -30.54 18.34 -18.33
N SER A 588 -29.81 19.08 -19.17
CA SER A 588 -28.83 18.53 -20.09
C SER A 588 -27.51 18.11 -19.44
N LEU A 589 -27.51 16.90 -18.91
CA LEU A 589 -26.39 16.00 -19.12
C LEU A 589 -26.70 15.21 -20.40
N LYS A 590 -26.33 15.74 -21.57
CA LYS A 590 -26.41 14.96 -22.81
C LYS A 590 -25.62 13.67 -22.60
N LYS A 591 -26.35 12.54 -22.58
CA LYS A 591 -25.73 11.22 -22.78
C LYS A 591 -24.93 11.28 -24.08
N LYS A 592 -23.62 11.32 -24.00
CA LYS A 592 -22.73 10.89 -25.06
C LYS A 592 -22.22 9.49 -24.74
#